data_77f2c75f566a05c3edc92102b09c212c
#
_entry.id   77f2c75f566a05c3edc92102b09c212c
#
_cell.length_a   1.000
_cell.length_b   1.000
_cell.length_c   1.000
_cell.angle_alpha   90.00
_cell.angle_beta   90.00
_cell.angle_gamma   90.00
#
_symmetry.space_group_name_H-M   'P 1'
#
loop_
_entity.id
_entity.type
_entity.pdbx_description
1 polymer ?
#
loop_
_entity_poly.entity_id
_entity_poly.type
_entity_poly.pdbx_seq_one_letter_code
_entity_poly.pdbx_strand_id
1 'polypeptide(L)'
;MDLAVITAQQVAELFILIGLGALGAKTGLLRPEGKQTLSNLLVNLVVPAMIINSYRMEFSAEILHNLMAAFALSTLSILLGLIITLLFTARSRDSRTPIFRFACVFSNAGYMGLPLISALFGSEGLLYASAFFTMFNLLLLSLIHISEPTRLL
;
A
#
# COMPACT_ATOMS: atom_id res chain seq x y z
N MET A 1 18.93 7.70 18.21
CA MET A 1 18.67 6.26 17.95
C MET A 1 18.90 6.02 16.47
N ASP A 2 19.58 4.96 16.11
CA ASP A 2 19.84 4.66 14.72
C ASP A 2 18.53 4.30 14.01
N LEU A 3 18.33 4.83 12.81
CA LEU A 3 17.14 4.58 11.98
C LEU A 3 16.85 3.07 11.84
N ALA A 4 17.92 2.25 11.78
CA ALA A 4 17.80 0.80 11.74
C ALA A 4 17.14 0.20 12.99
N VAL A 5 17.43 0.73 14.18
CA VAL A 5 16.82 0.27 15.43
C VAL A 5 15.35 0.64 15.49
N ILE A 6 15.01 1.86 15.09
CA ILE A 6 13.59 2.30 15.01
C ILE A 6 12.82 1.43 14.02
N THR A 7 13.40 1.19 12.85
CA THR A 7 12.78 0.30 11.84
C THR A 7 12.56 -1.11 12.38
N ALA A 8 13.57 -1.69 13.04
CA ALA A 8 13.47 -3.02 13.62
C ALA A 8 12.38 -3.09 14.71
N GLN A 9 12.27 -2.08 15.56
CA GLN A 9 11.22 -1.98 16.58
C GLN A 9 9.83 -1.93 15.93
N GLN A 10 9.63 -1.07 14.94
CA GLN A 10 8.34 -0.95 14.26
C GLN A 10 7.94 -2.24 13.53
N VAL A 11 8.90 -2.91 12.89
CA VAL A 11 8.66 -4.22 12.28
C VAL A 11 8.29 -5.26 13.34
N ALA A 12 9.00 -5.29 14.48
CA ALA A 12 8.68 -6.20 15.58
C ALA A 12 7.28 -5.95 16.16
N GLU A 13 6.88 -4.68 16.35
CA GLU A 13 5.53 -4.32 16.78
C GLU A 13 4.46 -4.83 15.81
N LEU A 14 4.67 -4.69 14.50
CA LEU A 14 3.75 -5.25 13.49
C LEU A 14 3.64 -6.77 13.58
N PHE A 15 4.76 -7.48 13.78
CA PHE A 15 4.73 -8.94 13.96
C PHE A 15 4.02 -9.36 15.25
N ILE A 16 4.18 -8.62 16.34
CA ILE A 16 3.45 -8.85 17.60
C ILE A 16 1.96 -8.67 17.38
N LEU A 17 1.54 -7.60 16.69
CA LEU A 17 0.12 -7.36 16.37
C LEU A 17 -0.47 -8.46 15.47
N ILE A 18 0.30 -8.93 14.48
CA ILE A 18 -0.10 -10.07 13.64
C ILE A 18 -0.27 -11.33 14.50
N GLY A 19 0.68 -11.60 15.42
CA GLY A 19 0.62 -12.71 16.34
C GLY A 19 -0.61 -12.66 17.26
N LEU A 20 -0.90 -11.49 17.83
CA LEU A 20 -2.10 -11.25 18.65
C LEU A 20 -3.38 -11.45 17.85
N GLY A 21 -3.42 -10.95 16.61
CA GLY A 21 -4.55 -11.15 15.69
C GLY A 21 -4.77 -12.63 15.36
N ALA A 22 -3.69 -13.38 15.12
CA ALA A 22 -3.73 -14.81 14.86
C ALA A 22 -4.21 -15.61 16.10
N LEU A 23 -3.73 -15.25 17.28
CA LEU A 23 -4.20 -15.84 18.55
C LEU A 23 -5.68 -15.55 18.78
N GLY A 24 -6.13 -14.29 18.58
CA GLY A 24 -7.53 -13.90 18.69
C GLY A 24 -8.43 -14.66 17.71
N ALA A 25 -7.93 -14.92 16.51
CA ALA A 25 -8.63 -15.75 15.54
C ALA A 25 -8.70 -17.24 15.94
N LYS A 26 -7.59 -17.78 16.46
CA LYS A 26 -7.50 -19.20 16.89
C LYS A 26 -8.32 -19.48 18.14
N THR A 27 -8.40 -18.54 19.07
CA THR A 27 -9.21 -18.65 20.29
C THR A 27 -10.70 -18.37 20.08
N GLY A 28 -11.11 -17.99 18.85
CA GLY A 28 -12.50 -17.66 18.55
C GLY A 28 -12.96 -16.28 19.01
N LEU A 29 -12.06 -15.47 19.60
CA LEU A 29 -12.34 -14.09 19.99
C LEU A 29 -12.62 -13.21 18.75
N LEU A 30 -11.88 -13.42 17.66
CA LEU A 30 -12.09 -12.77 16.38
C LEU A 30 -12.82 -13.71 15.43
N ARG A 31 -14.12 -13.54 15.30
CA ARG A 31 -14.93 -14.25 14.32
C ARG A 31 -14.64 -13.77 12.88
N PRO A 32 -14.92 -14.57 11.84
CA PRO A 32 -14.72 -14.15 10.44
C PRO A 32 -15.40 -12.83 10.09
N GLU A 33 -16.62 -12.61 10.57
CA GLU A 33 -17.39 -11.38 10.36
C GLU A 33 -16.71 -10.18 11.02
N GLY A 34 -16.14 -10.36 12.22
CA GLY A 34 -15.36 -9.34 12.93
C GLY A 34 -14.11 -8.92 12.18
N LYS A 35 -13.41 -9.85 11.54
CA LYS A 35 -12.24 -9.54 10.70
C LYS A 35 -12.62 -8.64 9.52
N GLN A 36 -13.72 -8.96 8.83
CA GLN A 36 -14.21 -8.17 7.71
C GLN A 36 -14.60 -6.76 8.16
N THR A 37 -15.28 -6.64 9.31
CA THR A 37 -15.69 -5.35 9.89
C THR A 37 -14.46 -4.49 10.24
N LEU A 38 -13.44 -5.08 10.87
CA LEU A 38 -12.20 -4.39 11.21
C LEU A 38 -11.43 -3.94 9.94
N SER A 39 -11.37 -4.80 8.92
CA SER A 39 -10.75 -4.47 7.63
C SER A 39 -11.49 -3.32 6.95
N ASN A 40 -12.81 -3.36 6.92
CA ASN A 40 -13.63 -2.29 6.33
C ASN A 40 -13.45 -0.97 7.09
N LEU A 41 -13.42 -1.00 8.42
CA LEU A 41 -13.17 0.17 9.27
C LEU A 41 -11.79 0.77 8.95
N LEU A 42 -10.77 -0.06 8.87
CA LEU A 42 -9.41 0.37 8.56
C LEU A 42 -9.35 1.08 7.20
N VAL A 43 -9.89 0.44 6.16
CA VAL A 43 -9.78 0.96 4.78
C VAL A 43 -10.66 2.19 4.56
N ASN A 44 -11.90 2.16 5.07
CA ASN A 44 -12.88 3.20 4.74
C ASN A 44 -12.88 4.39 5.71
N LEU A 45 -12.30 4.22 6.90
CA LEU A 45 -12.27 5.29 7.91
C LEU A 45 -10.85 5.64 8.35
N VAL A 46 -10.07 4.68 8.83
CA VAL A 46 -8.77 4.96 9.46
C VAL A 46 -7.76 5.45 8.43
N VAL A 47 -7.60 4.76 7.30
CA VAL A 47 -6.64 5.14 6.25
C VAL A 47 -6.98 6.51 5.64
N PRO A 48 -8.23 6.81 5.23
CA PRO A 48 -8.58 8.16 4.77
C PRO A 48 -8.33 9.24 5.82
N ALA A 49 -8.69 8.98 7.09
CA ALA A 49 -8.44 9.93 8.17
C ALA A 49 -6.94 10.20 8.40
N MET A 50 -6.10 9.16 8.32
CA MET A 50 -4.64 9.30 8.40
C MET A 50 -4.11 10.17 7.25
N ILE A 51 -4.56 9.92 6.02
CA ILE A 51 -4.16 10.69 4.86
C ILE A 51 -4.60 12.14 5.00
N ILE A 52 -5.85 12.41 5.34
CA ILE A 52 -6.35 13.77 5.56
C ILE A 52 -5.54 14.48 6.66
N ASN A 53 -5.22 13.78 7.73
CA ASN A 53 -4.43 14.34 8.83
C ASN A 53 -3.00 14.69 8.39
N SER A 54 -2.41 13.96 7.43
CA SER A 54 -1.08 14.27 6.91
C SER A 54 -1.01 15.59 6.15
N TYR A 55 -2.15 16.07 5.61
CA TYR A 55 -2.24 17.37 4.95
C TYR A 55 -2.40 18.55 5.92
N ARG A 56 -2.52 18.30 7.24
CA ARG A 56 -2.60 19.36 8.27
C ARG A 56 -1.22 19.89 8.69
N MET A 57 -0.34 20.09 7.74
CA MET A 57 0.99 20.65 7.95
C MET A 57 1.12 21.98 7.20
N GLU A 58 2.06 22.82 7.64
CA GLU A 58 2.36 24.05 6.91
C GLU A 58 3.04 23.71 5.59
N PHE A 59 2.41 24.08 4.49
CA PHE A 59 2.94 23.86 3.14
C PHE A 59 4.08 24.84 2.86
N SER A 60 5.26 24.30 2.56
CA SER A 60 6.38 25.05 2.01
C SER A 60 6.59 24.71 0.52
N ALA A 61 7.32 25.58 -0.19
CA ALA A 61 7.70 25.30 -1.58
C ALA A 61 8.56 24.02 -1.69
N GLU A 62 9.34 23.71 -0.67
CA GLU A 62 10.15 22.50 -0.57
C GLU A 62 9.27 21.26 -0.48
N ILE A 63 8.28 21.27 0.42
CA ILE A 63 7.33 20.15 0.57
C ILE A 63 6.57 19.93 -0.74
N LEU A 64 6.14 20.99 -1.42
CA LEU A 64 5.48 20.85 -2.71
C LEU A 64 6.38 20.23 -3.77
N HIS A 65 7.64 20.70 -3.86
CA HIS A 65 8.63 20.11 -4.78
C HIS A 65 8.85 18.62 -4.51
N ASN A 66 9.05 18.24 -3.25
CA ASN A 66 9.26 16.87 -2.83
C ASN A 66 8.01 16.00 -3.07
N LEU A 67 6.81 16.54 -2.89
CA LEU A 67 5.56 15.86 -3.20
C LEU A 67 5.44 15.57 -4.71
N MET A 68 5.75 16.54 -5.56
CA MET A 68 5.76 16.34 -7.02
C MET A 68 6.81 15.30 -7.43
N ALA A 69 8.00 15.32 -6.82
CA ALA A 69 9.01 14.30 -7.02
C ALA A 69 8.52 12.91 -6.56
N ALA A 70 7.81 12.84 -5.43
CA ALA A 70 7.22 11.61 -4.94
C ALA A 70 6.18 11.03 -5.94
N PHE A 71 5.33 11.86 -6.53
CA PHE A 71 4.41 11.44 -7.59
C PHE A 71 5.15 10.89 -8.82
N ALA A 72 6.16 11.61 -9.29
CA ALA A 72 6.95 11.19 -10.46
C ALA A 72 7.72 9.88 -10.20
N LEU A 73 8.40 9.77 -9.07
CA LEU A 73 9.15 8.57 -8.69
C LEU A 73 8.24 7.38 -8.45
N SER A 74 7.07 7.58 -7.85
CA SER A 74 6.07 6.53 -7.64
C SER A 74 5.57 5.96 -8.98
N THR A 75 5.21 6.85 -9.90
CA THR A 75 4.77 6.46 -11.24
C THR A 75 5.87 5.68 -11.97
N LEU A 76 7.09 6.21 -11.96
CA LEU A 76 8.24 5.55 -12.59
C LEU A 76 8.51 4.17 -11.99
N SER A 77 8.49 4.06 -10.66
CA SER A 77 8.71 2.80 -9.94
C SER A 77 7.68 1.73 -10.30
N ILE A 78 6.40 2.08 -10.33
CA ILE A 78 5.32 1.14 -10.67
C ILE A 78 5.42 0.72 -12.14
N LEU A 79 5.66 1.67 -13.06
CA LEU A 79 5.85 1.37 -14.47
C LEU A 79 7.07 0.47 -14.73
N LEU A 80 8.17 0.74 -14.03
CA LEU A 80 9.37 -0.09 -14.10
C LEU A 80 9.10 -1.51 -13.60
N GLY A 81 8.42 -1.65 -12.46
CA GLY A 81 7.99 -2.94 -11.94
C GLY A 81 7.10 -3.70 -12.91
N LEU A 82 6.18 -3.00 -13.58
CA LEU A 82 5.32 -3.60 -14.61
C LEU A 82 6.14 -4.08 -15.81
N ILE A 83 7.04 -3.24 -16.33
CA ILE A 83 7.90 -3.59 -17.47
C ILE A 83 8.78 -4.81 -17.14
N ILE A 84 9.44 -4.79 -15.98
CA ILE A 84 10.28 -5.91 -15.53
C ILE A 84 9.45 -7.19 -15.43
N THR A 85 8.29 -7.13 -14.79
CA THR A 85 7.41 -8.29 -14.64
C THR A 85 6.94 -8.83 -16.00
N LEU A 86 6.59 -7.95 -16.93
CA LEU A 86 6.20 -8.34 -18.29
C LEU A 86 7.34 -8.99 -19.05
N LEU A 87 8.56 -8.46 -18.95
CA LEU A 87 9.74 -9.03 -19.60
C LEU A 87 10.06 -10.43 -19.07
N PHE A 88 10.05 -10.62 -17.74
CA PHE A 88 10.33 -11.93 -17.14
C PHE A 88 9.25 -12.98 -17.43
N THR A 89 8.01 -12.54 -17.62
CA THR A 89 6.88 -13.45 -17.86
C THR A 89 6.44 -13.50 -19.32
N ALA A 90 7.15 -12.84 -20.25
CA ALA A 90 6.77 -12.72 -21.66
C ALA A 90 6.58 -14.08 -22.35
N ARG A 91 7.36 -15.09 -21.96
CA ARG A 91 7.30 -16.44 -22.52
C ARG A 91 6.44 -17.42 -21.73
N SER A 92 5.89 -17.00 -20.59
CA SER A 92 5.04 -17.86 -19.77
C SER A 92 3.68 -18.06 -20.44
N ARG A 93 3.28 -19.34 -20.58
CA ARG A 93 1.96 -19.74 -21.10
C ARG A 93 1.03 -20.29 -20.00
N ASP A 94 1.44 -20.15 -18.73
CA ASP A 94 0.63 -20.60 -17.60
C ASP A 94 -0.60 -19.67 -17.44
N SER A 95 -1.76 -20.27 -17.25
CA SER A 95 -3.03 -19.57 -16.99
C SER A 95 -2.98 -18.69 -15.74
N ARG A 96 -2.03 -18.92 -14.83
CA ARG A 96 -1.81 -18.15 -13.60
C ARG A 96 -0.92 -16.92 -13.81
N THR A 97 -0.30 -16.77 -14.98
CA THR A 97 0.63 -15.68 -15.27
C THR A 97 0.03 -14.28 -15.02
N PRO A 98 -1.23 -13.97 -15.38
CA PRO A 98 -1.83 -12.67 -15.08
C PRO A 98 -1.91 -12.38 -13.58
N ILE A 99 -2.29 -13.36 -12.78
CA ILE A 99 -2.36 -13.23 -11.31
C ILE A 99 -0.97 -13.00 -10.72
N PHE A 100 0.03 -13.73 -11.22
CA PHE A 100 1.42 -13.57 -10.80
C PHE A 100 1.93 -12.16 -11.15
N ARG A 101 1.68 -11.68 -12.37
CA ARG A 101 2.04 -10.32 -12.79
C ARG A 101 1.44 -9.26 -11.89
N PHE A 102 0.16 -9.42 -11.58
CA PHE A 102 -0.54 -8.53 -10.65
C PHE A 102 0.11 -8.53 -9.27
N ALA A 103 0.34 -9.71 -8.69
CA ALA A 103 0.93 -9.84 -7.35
C ALA A 103 2.37 -9.30 -7.25
N CYS A 104 3.15 -9.37 -8.34
CA CYS A 104 4.51 -8.82 -8.38
C CYS A 104 4.54 -7.29 -8.38
N VAL A 105 3.58 -6.65 -9.03
CA VAL A 105 3.55 -5.18 -9.18
C VAL A 105 2.78 -4.52 -8.04
N PHE A 106 1.64 -5.11 -7.66
CA PHE A 106 0.71 -4.54 -6.68
C PHE A 106 0.84 -5.25 -5.33
N SER A 107 1.80 -4.78 -4.53
CA SER A 107 2.00 -5.26 -3.16
C SER A 107 0.98 -4.66 -2.18
N ASN A 108 0.90 -5.23 -0.97
CA ASN A 108 0.04 -4.70 0.11
C ASN A 108 0.65 -3.47 0.79
N ALA A 109 0.86 -2.40 0.01
CA ALA A 109 1.50 -1.18 0.49
C ALA A 109 0.63 -0.38 1.48
N GLY A 110 -0.70 -0.46 1.36
CA GLY A 110 -1.62 0.32 2.19
C GLY A 110 -1.66 -0.14 3.64
N TYR A 111 -1.88 -1.43 3.88
CA TYR A 111 -2.09 -1.94 5.25
C TYR A 111 -0.83 -1.98 6.11
N MET A 112 0.33 -2.25 5.51
CA MET A 112 1.60 -2.35 6.23
C MET A 112 2.48 -1.12 6.00
N GLY A 113 2.45 -0.54 4.82
CA GLY A 113 3.33 0.56 4.45
C GLY A 113 2.97 1.88 5.15
N LEU A 114 1.71 2.28 5.12
CA LEU A 114 1.30 3.58 5.70
C LEU A 114 1.56 3.68 7.21
N PRO A 115 1.19 2.68 8.06
CA PRO A 115 1.53 2.73 9.48
C PRO A 115 3.02 2.76 9.74
N LEU A 116 3.81 1.97 9.01
CA LEU A 116 5.26 1.94 9.14
C LEU A 116 5.90 3.28 8.77
N ILE A 117 5.50 3.88 7.66
CA ILE A 117 6.02 5.18 7.22
C ILE A 117 5.61 6.28 8.21
N SER A 118 4.38 6.26 8.70
CA SER A 118 3.92 7.22 9.71
C SER A 118 4.74 7.14 10.99
N ALA A 119 5.10 5.93 11.42
CA ALA A 119 5.91 5.72 12.61
C ALA A 119 7.38 6.13 12.43
N LEU A 120 7.95 5.94 11.23
CA LEU A 120 9.35 6.26 10.93
C LEU A 120 9.58 7.73 10.58
N PHE A 121 8.68 8.32 9.80
CA PHE A 121 8.86 9.62 9.16
C PHE A 121 7.76 10.63 9.51
N GLY A 122 6.83 10.25 10.41
CA GLY A 122 5.75 11.13 10.85
C GLY A 122 4.78 11.54 9.73
N SER A 123 4.16 12.71 9.90
CA SER A 123 3.16 13.24 8.97
C SER A 123 3.72 13.60 7.60
N GLU A 124 4.96 14.05 7.52
CA GLU A 124 5.62 14.38 6.25
C GLU A 124 5.88 13.14 5.41
N GLY A 125 6.41 12.07 6.02
CA GLY A 125 6.58 10.79 5.33
C GLY A 125 5.23 10.20 4.87
N LEU A 126 4.18 10.35 5.68
CA LEU A 126 2.84 9.91 5.32
C LEU A 126 2.27 10.71 4.14
N LEU A 127 2.56 12.01 4.04
CA LEU A 127 2.19 12.85 2.89
C LEU A 127 2.81 12.32 1.59
N TYR A 128 4.13 12.04 1.59
CA TYR A 128 4.80 11.48 0.41
C TYR A 128 4.34 10.07 0.08
N ALA A 129 4.07 9.26 1.09
CA ALA A 129 3.49 7.92 0.91
C ALA A 129 2.08 7.97 0.33
N SER A 130 1.29 9.00 0.65
CA SER A 130 -0.05 9.20 0.07
C SER A 130 0.02 9.47 -1.44
N ALA A 131 1.06 10.15 -1.92
CA ALA A 131 1.31 10.33 -3.35
C ALA A 131 1.57 8.97 -4.05
N PHE A 132 2.43 8.13 -3.46
CA PHE A 132 2.64 6.77 -3.95
C PHE A 132 1.32 5.98 -3.99
N PHE A 133 0.56 6.02 -2.91
CA PHE A 133 -0.70 5.30 -2.79
C PHE A 133 -1.75 5.77 -3.80
N THR A 134 -1.77 7.06 -4.10
CA THR A 134 -2.64 7.64 -5.14
C THR A 134 -2.27 7.12 -6.52
N MET A 135 -0.99 7.14 -6.90
CA MET A 135 -0.52 6.62 -8.18
C MET A 135 -0.74 5.11 -8.30
N PHE A 136 -0.48 4.38 -7.21
CA PHE A 136 -0.74 2.96 -7.11
C PHE A 136 -2.21 2.63 -7.42
N ASN A 137 -3.16 3.31 -6.78
CA ASN A 137 -4.59 3.08 -7.01
C ASN A 137 -5.04 3.52 -8.41
N LEU A 138 -4.55 4.64 -8.93
CA LEU A 138 -4.85 5.10 -10.28
C LEU A 138 -4.42 4.07 -11.33
N LEU A 139 -3.20 3.57 -11.23
CA LEU A 139 -2.67 2.57 -12.16
C LEU A 139 -3.36 1.22 -11.99
N LEU A 140 -3.65 0.83 -10.74
CA LEU A 140 -4.40 -0.38 -10.44
C LEU A 140 -5.80 -0.36 -11.09
N LEU A 141 -6.56 0.70 -10.88
CA LEU A 141 -7.91 0.86 -11.44
C LEU A 141 -7.87 0.95 -12.96
N SER A 142 -6.89 1.64 -13.54
CA SER A 142 -6.70 1.71 -14.99
C SER A 142 -6.43 0.33 -15.59
N LEU A 143 -5.57 -0.49 -14.96
CA LEU A 143 -5.27 -1.85 -15.41
C LEU A 143 -6.47 -2.78 -15.29
N ILE A 144 -7.26 -2.68 -14.22
CA ILE A 144 -8.49 -3.45 -14.05
C ILE A 144 -9.47 -3.09 -15.16
N HIS A 145 -9.69 -1.80 -15.43
CA HIS A 145 -10.60 -1.33 -16.49
C HIS A 145 -10.21 -1.80 -17.89
N ILE A 146 -8.91 -1.82 -18.18
CA ILE A 146 -8.38 -2.31 -19.47
C ILE A 146 -8.50 -3.85 -19.56
N SER A 147 -8.41 -4.55 -18.42
CA SER A 147 -8.42 -6.01 -18.36
C SER A 147 -9.82 -6.61 -18.28
N GLU A 148 -10.83 -5.85 -17.90
CA GLU A 148 -12.24 -6.29 -18.00
C GLU A 148 -12.71 -6.14 -19.45
N PRO A 149 -12.84 -7.26 -20.21
CA PRO A 149 -13.55 -7.20 -21.47
C PRO A 149 -14.98 -6.79 -21.14
N THR A 150 -15.46 -5.76 -21.80
CA THR A 150 -16.83 -5.25 -21.77
C THR A 150 -17.84 -6.40 -21.92
N ARG A 151 -18.18 -7.09 -20.83
CA ARG A 151 -19.35 -7.97 -20.74
C ARG A 151 -20.55 -7.13 -20.32
N LEU A 152 -20.81 -6.06 -21.05
CA LEU A 152 -22.04 -5.31 -20.98
C LEU A 152 -22.56 -5.16 -22.41
N LEU A 153 -23.01 -6.29 -22.97
CA LEU A 153 -24.05 -6.34 -24.02
C LEU A 153 -24.57 -7.77 -24.07
#